data_dfcfbddb35735fee776a3eaf773d382a
#
_entry.id   dfcfbddb35735fee776a3eaf773d382a
#
_cell.length_a   1.000
_cell.length_b   1.000
_cell.length_c   1.000
_cell.angle_alpha   90.00
_cell.angle_beta   90.00
_cell.angle_gamma   90.00
#
_symmetry.space_group_name_H-M   'P 1'
#
loop_
_entity.id
_entity.type
_entity.pdbx_description
1 polymer ?
#
loop_
_entity_poly.entity_id
_entity_poly.type
_entity_poly.pdbx_seq_one_letter_code
_entity_poly.pdbx_strand_id
1 'polypeptide(L)'
;MARPARFSDDDILDGAASALAEHGPRATIADVAAAIGGPTGSIYHRFASRDEVFARLWLRSIGRFHAGLLTAYGLPDPREAVAASARHVSAFCRDDPLAARSMLLHRQSTLATEGPVGVRDEAAHINDDIDAAMDDLLLRRFPDPTPHHRELLSMGTRLAPYGIVRPFIGGEVPAWVDDAAAASAQAIVGLGD
;
A
#
# COMPACT_ATOMS: atom_id res chain seq x y z
N MET A 1 5.74 33.79 20.58
CA MET A 1 4.91 32.86 19.78
C MET A 1 5.79 32.24 18.71
N ALA A 2 5.93 30.91 18.68
CA ALA A 2 6.65 30.22 17.60
C ALA A 2 5.87 30.42 16.28
N ARG A 3 6.59 30.80 15.21
CA ARG A 3 6.01 30.92 13.87
C ARG A 3 5.48 29.53 13.44
N PRO A 4 4.22 29.40 12.95
CA PRO A 4 3.71 28.12 12.49
C PRO A 4 4.71 27.52 11.48
N ALA A 5 4.98 26.22 11.60
CA ALA A 5 5.83 25.53 10.64
C ALA A 5 5.21 25.66 9.24
N ARG A 6 5.98 26.12 8.26
CA ARG A 6 5.51 26.43 6.90
C ARG A 6 5.04 25.19 6.12
N PHE A 7 5.53 24.01 6.50
CA PHE A 7 5.20 22.73 5.86
C PHE A 7 4.80 21.71 6.93
N SER A 8 3.73 20.96 6.68
CA SER A 8 3.30 19.81 7.48
C SER A 8 4.13 18.57 7.12
N ASP A 9 3.97 17.49 7.90
CA ASP A 9 4.57 16.19 7.56
C ASP A 9 4.00 15.66 6.24
N ASP A 10 2.69 15.84 6.01
CA ASP A 10 2.04 15.45 4.76
C ASP A 10 2.57 16.21 3.56
N ASP A 11 2.81 17.53 3.66
CA ASP A 11 3.44 18.29 2.57
C ASP A 11 4.82 17.73 2.20
N ILE A 12 5.61 17.33 3.20
CA ILE A 12 6.94 16.75 2.99
C ILE A 12 6.83 15.36 2.33
N LEU A 13 5.88 14.54 2.77
CA LEU A 13 5.66 13.21 2.20
C LEU A 13 5.08 13.28 0.78
N ASP A 14 4.26 14.29 0.46
CA ASP A 14 3.79 14.54 -0.92
C ASP A 14 4.95 14.99 -1.82
N GLY A 15 5.83 15.84 -1.31
CA GLY A 15 7.08 16.19 -1.99
C GLY A 15 7.99 14.99 -2.20
N ALA A 16 8.08 14.08 -1.23
CA ALA A 16 8.85 12.85 -1.36
C ALA A 16 8.26 11.90 -2.41
N ALA A 17 6.93 11.78 -2.49
CA ALA A 17 6.26 11.01 -3.53
C ALA A 17 6.54 11.57 -4.93
N SER A 18 6.49 12.91 -5.08
CA SER A 18 6.81 13.61 -6.32
C SER A 18 8.28 13.42 -6.72
N ALA A 19 9.21 13.60 -5.78
CA ALA A 19 10.65 13.38 -6.01
C ALA A 19 10.94 11.92 -6.41
N LEU A 20 10.26 10.94 -5.77
CA LEU A 20 10.35 9.53 -6.14
C LEU A 20 9.85 9.26 -7.56
N ALA A 21 8.77 9.92 -7.97
CA ALA A 21 8.23 9.77 -9.33
C ALA A 21 9.20 10.28 -10.40
N GLU A 22 9.91 11.37 -10.11
CA GLU A 22 10.84 12.01 -11.05
C GLU A 22 12.23 11.33 -11.06
N HIS A 23 12.80 11.05 -9.87
CA HIS A 23 14.18 10.60 -9.71
C HIS A 23 14.32 9.12 -9.33
N GLY A 24 13.18 8.42 -9.12
CA GLY A 24 13.16 7.01 -8.71
C GLY A 24 13.75 6.82 -7.30
N PRO A 25 14.26 5.60 -6.98
CA PRO A 25 14.82 5.29 -5.66
C PRO A 25 16.04 6.12 -5.26
N ARG A 26 16.62 6.89 -6.19
CA ARG A 26 17.78 7.79 -5.96
C ARG A 26 17.36 9.18 -5.49
N ALA A 27 16.06 9.50 -5.42
CA ALA A 27 15.55 10.78 -4.92
C ALA A 27 16.23 11.18 -3.61
N THR A 28 16.67 12.42 -3.51
CA THR A 28 17.40 12.98 -2.35
C THR A 28 16.50 13.90 -1.53
N ILE A 29 16.96 14.30 -0.34
CA ILE A 29 16.27 15.33 0.45
C ILE A 29 16.27 16.69 -0.27
N ALA A 30 17.26 16.96 -1.11
CA ALA A 30 17.26 18.19 -1.93
C ALA A 30 16.13 18.18 -2.97
N ASP A 31 15.87 17.02 -3.58
CA ASP A 31 14.77 16.86 -4.53
C ASP A 31 13.40 17.01 -3.83
N VAL A 32 13.25 16.44 -2.62
CA VAL A 32 12.05 16.64 -1.79
C VAL A 32 11.86 18.12 -1.43
N ALA A 33 12.94 18.80 -1.03
CA ALA A 33 12.92 20.23 -0.70
C ALA A 33 12.53 21.08 -1.92
N ALA A 34 13.05 20.75 -3.09
CA ALA A 34 12.68 21.41 -4.35
C ALA A 34 11.20 21.20 -4.67
N ALA A 35 10.68 19.98 -4.53
CA ALA A 35 9.28 19.65 -4.79
C ALA A 35 8.29 20.43 -3.91
N ILE A 36 8.63 20.66 -2.62
CA ILE A 36 7.80 21.44 -1.71
C ILE A 36 8.06 22.95 -1.76
N GLY A 37 9.07 23.40 -2.51
CA GLY A 37 9.48 24.82 -2.54
C GLY A 37 10.02 25.31 -1.18
N GLY A 38 10.73 24.45 -0.43
CA GLY A 38 11.20 24.71 0.91
C GLY A 38 12.69 24.39 1.12
N PRO A 39 13.30 24.84 2.24
CA PRO A 39 14.67 24.51 2.57
C PRO A 39 14.77 23.08 3.16
N THR A 40 15.87 22.38 2.91
CA THR A 40 16.14 21.04 3.45
C THR A 40 16.12 21.01 4.99
N GLY A 41 16.48 22.12 5.65
CA GLY A 41 16.41 22.25 7.11
C GLY A 41 15.01 22.04 7.68
N SER A 42 13.96 22.44 6.96
CA SER A 42 12.55 22.21 7.39
C SER A 42 12.20 20.73 7.43
N ILE A 43 12.80 19.92 6.55
CA ILE A 43 12.62 18.47 6.51
C ILE A 43 13.33 17.81 7.68
N TYR A 44 14.61 18.15 7.91
CA TYR A 44 15.41 17.58 9.00
C TYR A 44 14.95 17.97 10.41
N HIS A 45 14.08 18.98 10.54
CA HIS A 45 13.39 19.27 11.80
C HIS A 45 12.33 18.24 12.18
N ARG A 46 11.83 17.46 11.22
CA ARG A 46 10.71 16.53 11.38
C ARG A 46 11.12 15.06 11.19
N PHE A 47 12.07 14.84 10.31
CA PHE A 47 12.57 13.52 9.95
C PHE A 47 14.09 13.47 10.14
N ALA A 48 14.57 12.50 10.90
CA ALA A 48 16.00 12.40 11.24
C ALA A 48 16.90 12.09 10.04
N SER A 49 16.34 11.50 8.97
CA SER A 49 17.11 11.09 7.79
C SER A 49 16.26 11.01 6.54
N ARG A 50 16.92 10.91 5.36
CA ARG A 50 16.27 10.57 4.09
C ARG A 50 15.50 9.25 4.20
N ASP A 51 16.12 8.26 4.80
CA ASP A 51 15.51 6.91 4.89
C ASP A 51 14.26 6.93 5.75
N GLU A 52 14.19 7.78 6.77
CA GLU A 52 12.98 7.96 7.55
C GLU A 52 11.86 8.63 6.73
N VAL A 53 12.16 9.65 5.91
CA VAL A 53 11.18 10.28 5.01
C VAL A 53 10.56 9.24 4.09
N PHE A 54 11.38 8.42 3.41
CA PHE A 54 10.88 7.43 2.47
C PHE A 54 10.22 6.22 3.15
N ALA A 55 10.64 5.84 4.36
CA ALA A 55 9.98 4.83 5.17
C ALA A 55 8.58 5.31 5.62
N ARG A 56 8.46 6.55 6.08
CA ARG A 56 7.16 7.17 6.42
C ARG A 56 6.25 7.32 5.19
N LEU A 57 6.82 7.69 4.04
CA LEU A 57 6.06 7.72 2.78
C LEU A 57 5.50 6.33 2.44
N TRP A 58 6.31 5.28 2.60
CA TRP A 58 5.88 3.90 2.38
C TRP A 58 4.74 3.50 3.33
N LEU A 59 4.89 3.74 4.65
CA LEU A 59 3.86 3.46 5.66
C LEU A 59 2.54 4.17 5.33
N ARG A 60 2.59 5.47 4.99
CA ARG A 60 1.41 6.26 4.58
C ARG A 60 0.73 5.66 3.35
N SER A 61 1.52 5.25 2.35
CA SER A 61 0.99 4.66 1.11
C SER A 61 0.33 3.31 1.35
N ILE A 62 0.92 2.45 2.18
CA ILE A 62 0.31 1.20 2.63
C ILE A 62 -0.98 1.46 3.39
N GLY A 63 -1.00 2.42 4.33
CA GLY A 63 -2.22 2.77 5.08
C GLY A 63 -3.38 3.22 4.17
N ARG A 64 -3.08 4.04 3.14
CA ARG A 64 -4.08 4.44 2.13
C ARG A 64 -4.62 3.23 1.35
N PHE A 65 -3.74 2.34 0.92
CA PHE A 65 -4.12 1.09 0.25
C PHE A 65 -4.98 0.20 1.16
N HIS A 66 -4.57 0.03 2.42
CA HIS A 66 -5.29 -0.80 3.39
C HIS A 66 -6.71 -0.30 3.67
N ALA A 67 -6.94 1.00 3.72
CA ALA A 67 -8.28 1.57 3.96
C ALA A 67 -9.33 1.06 2.94
N GLY A 68 -8.97 1.03 1.65
CA GLY A 68 -9.84 0.50 0.62
C GLY A 68 -9.95 -1.03 0.65
N LEU A 69 -8.87 -1.72 0.98
CA LEU A 69 -8.86 -3.18 1.10
C LEU A 69 -9.73 -3.65 2.28
N LEU A 70 -9.68 -2.99 3.43
CA LEU A 70 -10.56 -3.24 4.59
C LEU A 70 -12.03 -3.03 4.23
N THR A 71 -12.33 -1.96 3.48
CA THR A 71 -13.69 -1.72 2.98
C THR A 71 -14.17 -2.86 2.09
N ALA A 72 -13.32 -3.36 1.20
CA ALA A 72 -13.66 -4.47 0.30
C ALA A 72 -13.87 -5.78 1.07
N TYR A 73 -12.98 -6.12 2.01
CA TYR A 73 -13.12 -7.32 2.85
C TYR A 73 -14.38 -7.28 3.72
N GLY A 74 -14.82 -6.09 4.17
CA GLY A 74 -16.01 -5.89 4.98
C GLY A 74 -17.35 -6.01 4.23
N LEU A 75 -17.37 -6.22 2.91
CA LEU A 75 -18.63 -6.40 2.17
C LEU A 75 -19.41 -7.63 2.66
N PRO A 76 -20.76 -7.54 2.79
CA PRO A 76 -21.58 -8.62 3.36
C PRO A 76 -21.52 -9.93 2.57
N ASP A 77 -21.53 -9.87 1.23
CA ASP A 77 -21.36 -11.04 0.37
C ASP A 77 -19.88 -11.41 0.25
N PRO A 78 -19.45 -12.59 0.76
CA PRO A 78 -18.06 -12.99 0.71
C PRO A 78 -17.49 -13.14 -0.71
N ARG A 79 -18.32 -13.50 -1.69
CA ARG A 79 -17.89 -13.62 -3.09
C ARG A 79 -17.64 -12.24 -3.68
N GLU A 80 -18.52 -11.28 -3.40
CA GLU A 80 -18.29 -9.88 -3.80
C GLU A 80 -17.10 -9.28 -3.05
N ALA A 81 -16.89 -9.58 -1.77
CA ALA A 81 -15.72 -9.14 -1.01
C ALA A 81 -14.41 -9.60 -1.67
N VAL A 82 -14.34 -10.85 -2.15
CA VAL A 82 -13.20 -11.39 -2.91
C VAL A 82 -12.99 -10.62 -4.21
N ALA A 83 -14.06 -10.40 -4.98
CA ALA A 83 -13.96 -9.66 -6.24
C ALA A 83 -13.58 -8.20 -6.05
N ALA A 84 -14.20 -7.53 -5.08
CA ALA A 84 -13.94 -6.12 -4.76
C ALA A 84 -12.53 -5.88 -4.26
N SER A 85 -12.00 -6.78 -3.40
CA SER A 85 -10.62 -6.67 -2.92
C SER A 85 -9.60 -6.81 -4.05
N ALA A 86 -9.86 -7.69 -5.02
CA ALA A 86 -8.99 -7.85 -6.19
C ALA A 86 -9.05 -6.61 -7.11
N ARG A 87 -10.25 -6.07 -7.37
CA ARG A 87 -10.41 -4.82 -8.14
C ARG A 87 -9.73 -3.64 -7.46
N HIS A 88 -9.79 -3.58 -6.11
CA HIS A 88 -9.16 -2.50 -5.36
C HIS A 88 -7.66 -2.39 -5.63
N VAL A 89 -6.96 -3.51 -5.81
CA VAL A 89 -5.51 -3.51 -6.08
C VAL A 89 -5.17 -2.73 -7.36
N SER A 90 -5.90 -2.95 -8.44
CA SER A 90 -5.68 -2.26 -9.72
C SER A 90 -6.25 -0.84 -9.73
N ALA A 91 -7.44 -0.64 -9.15
CA ALA A 91 -8.04 0.68 -9.01
C ALA A 91 -7.13 1.64 -8.22
N PHE A 92 -6.59 1.19 -7.08
CA PHE A 92 -5.64 1.98 -6.29
C PHE A 92 -4.41 2.40 -7.09
N CYS A 93 -3.84 1.48 -7.89
CA CYS A 93 -2.68 1.79 -8.73
C CYS A 93 -3.00 2.84 -9.81
N ARG A 94 -4.25 2.92 -10.26
CA ARG A 94 -4.75 3.91 -11.22
C ARG A 94 -5.04 5.24 -10.57
N ASP A 95 -5.71 5.22 -9.41
CA ASP A 95 -6.27 6.40 -8.76
C ASP A 95 -5.22 7.15 -7.93
N ASP A 96 -4.23 6.42 -7.35
CA ASP A 96 -3.10 7.01 -6.61
C ASP A 96 -1.76 6.40 -7.11
N PRO A 97 -1.32 6.74 -8.32
CA PRO A 97 -0.11 6.16 -8.92
C PRO A 97 1.18 6.53 -8.16
N LEU A 98 1.19 7.66 -7.44
CA LEU A 98 2.33 8.05 -6.59
C LEU A 98 2.44 7.15 -5.36
N ALA A 99 1.32 6.88 -4.69
CA ALA A 99 1.31 5.95 -3.56
C ALA A 99 1.65 4.52 -4.03
N ALA A 100 1.08 4.05 -5.14
CA ALA A 100 1.38 2.74 -5.70
C ALA A 100 2.88 2.56 -6.00
N ARG A 101 3.55 3.57 -6.57
CA ARG A 101 5.02 3.55 -6.76
C ARG A 101 5.77 3.56 -5.44
N SER A 102 5.30 4.33 -4.46
CA SER A 102 5.92 4.44 -3.14
C SER A 102 5.91 3.10 -2.40
N MET A 103 4.86 2.29 -2.58
CA MET A 103 4.75 0.94 -1.99
C MET A 103 5.83 -0.04 -2.49
N LEU A 104 6.50 0.25 -3.61
CA LEU A 104 7.59 -0.57 -4.14
C LEU A 104 8.95 -0.30 -3.46
N LEU A 105 9.06 0.74 -2.63
CA LEU A 105 10.32 1.15 -2.00
C LEU A 105 10.87 0.14 -0.99
N HIS A 106 10.00 -0.47 -0.22
CA HIS A 106 10.38 -1.34 0.89
C HIS A 106 9.57 -2.64 0.90
N ARG A 107 10.16 -3.65 1.54
CA ARG A 107 9.42 -4.83 2.02
C ARG A 107 9.13 -4.63 3.51
N GLN A 108 7.92 -4.95 3.93
CA GLN A 108 7.47 -4.83 5.32
C GLN A 108 8.48 -5.49 6.30
N SER A 109 8.88 -6.74 6.05
CA SER A 109 9.82 -7.48 6.91
C SER A 109 11.19 -6.79 7.04
N THR A 110 11.72 -6.25 5.94
CA THR A 110 13.00 -5.51 5.95
C THR A 110 12.85 -4.20 6.73
N LEU A 111 11.75 -3.46 6.52
CA LEU A 111 11.54 -2.20 7.22
C LEU A 111 11.34 -2.40 8.73
N ALA A 112 10.66 -3.48 9.13
CA ALA A 112 10.44 -3.83 10.54
C ALA A 112 11.74 -4.20 11.27
N THR A 113 12.71 -4.83 10.57
CA THR A 113 13.97 -5.29 11.19
C THR A 113 15.13 -4.31 11.03
N GLU A 114 15.28 -3.72 9.85
CA GLU A 114 16.46 -2.94 9.44
C GLU A 114 16.14 -1.46 9.20
N GLY A 115 14.86 -1.08 9.19
CA GLY A 115 14.42 0.30 8.96
C GLY A 115 14.87 1.28 10.04
N PRO A 116 14.63 2.59 9.85
CA PRO A 116 14.86 3.60 10.87
C PRO A 116 14.11 3.27 12.17
N VAL A 117 14.75 3.47 13.33
CA VAL A 117 14.22 3.05 14.64
C VAL A 117 12.79 3.55 14.88
N GLY A 118 12.48 4.80 14.45
CA GLY A 118 11.17 5.42 14.65
C GLY A 118 10.02 4.83 13.82
N VAL A 119 10.29 3.87 12.92
CA VAL A 119 9.25 3.27 12.04
C VAL A 119 9.14 1.75 12.16
N ARG A 120 10.07 1.08 12.84
CA ARG A 120 10.13 -0.39 12.88
C ARG A 120 8.90 -1.02 13.50
N ASP A 121 8.44 -0.49 14.60
CA ASP A 121 7.27 -0.99 15.33
C ASP A 121 6.00 -0.86 14.47
N GLU A 122 5.77 0.30 13.89
CA GLU A 122 4.65 0.54 12.98
C GLU A 122 4.72 -0.38 11.75
N ALA A 123 5.90 -0.55 11.16
CA ALA A 123 6.11 -1.47 10.05
C ALA A 123 5.87 -2.93 10.42
N ALA A 124 6.20 -3.35 11.66
CA ALA A 124 5.96 -4.71 12.14
C ALA A 124 4.46 -5.05 12.17
N HIS A 125 3.63 -4.08 12.57
CA HIS A 125 2.19 -4.26 12.82
C HIS A 125 1.29 -3.72 11.70
N ILE A 126 1.86 -3.21 10.61
CA ILE A 126 1.10 -2.54 9.53
C ILE A 126 0.04 -3.43 8.88
N ASN A 127 0.19 -4.75 8.92
CA ASN A 127 -0.73 -5.70 8.32
C ASN A 127 -1.74 -6.32 9.30
N ASP A 128 -1.66 -6.03 10.60
CA ASP A 128 -2.46 -6.72 11.62
C ASP A 128 -3.97 -6.62 11.35
N ASP A 129 -4.47 -5.42 11.05
CA ASP A 129 -5.89 -5.20 10.74
C ASP A 129 -6.32 -5.90 9.44
N ILE A 130 -5.43 -5.94 8.45
CA ILE A 130 -5.68 -6.62 7.16
C ILE A 130 -5.74 -8.14 7.36
N ASP A 131 -4.84 -8.68 8.17
CA ASP A 131 -4.82 -10.11 8.45
C ASP A 131 -6.04 -10.52 9.27
N ALA A 132 -6.47 -9.71 10.25
CA ALA A 132 -7.71 -9.92 11.00
C ALA A 132 -8.96 -9.85 10.09
N ALA A 133 -9.04 -8.85 9.20
CA ALA A 133 -10.16 -8.73 8.26
C ALA A 133 -10.20 -9.88 7.23
N MET A 134 -9.04 -10.38 6.83
CA MET A 134 -8.94 -11.54 5.95
C MET A 134 -9.38 -12.81 6.66
N ASP A 135 -9.06 -12.99 7.95
CA ASP A 135 -9.53 -14.13 8.75
C ASP A 135 -11.05 -14.10 8.96
N ASP A 136 -11.65 -12.92 9.15
CA ASP A 136 -13.11 -12.77 9.16
C ASP A 136 -13.74 -13.14 7.81
N LEU A 137 -13.17 -12.65 6.70
CA LEU A 137 -13.65 -13.04 5.37
C LEU A 137 -13.51 -14.54 5.12
N LEU A 138 -12.43 -15.18 5.61
CA LEU A 138 -12.21 -16.62 5.52
C LEU A 138 -13.35 -17.41 6.17
N LEU A 139 -13.74 -17.02 7.40
CA LEU A 139 -14.85 -17.66 8.14
C LEU A 139 -16.21 -17.46 7.43
N ARG A 140 -16.44 -16.31 6.84
CA ARG A 140 -17.68 -16.01 6.09
C ARG A 140 -17.73 -16.73 4.73
N ARG A 141 -16.57 -16.96 4.11
CA ARG A 141 -16.49 -17.56 2.77
C ARG A 141 -16.54 -19.09 2.80
N PHE A 142 -15.98 -19.70 3.83
CA PHE A 142 -15.86 -21.16 3.96
C PHE A 142 -16.46 -21.61 5.29
N PRO A 143 -17.48 -22.50 5.28
CA PRO A 143 -18.11 -22.97 6.52
C PRO A 143 -17.14 -23.72 7.45
N ASP A 144 -16.13 -24.39 6.87
CA ASP A 144 -15.14 -25.18 7.60
C ASP A 144 -13.73 -24.86 7.05
N PRO A 145 -13.16 -23.70 7.43
CA PRO A 145 -11.95 -23.18 6.81
C PRO A 145 -10.71 -24.02 7.20
N THR A 146 -9.86 -24.23 6.21
CA THR A 146 -8.57 -24.91 6.37
C THR A 146 -7.41 -23.93 6.09
N PRO A 147 -6.17 -24.27 6.44
CA PRO A 147 -4.99 -23.48 6.04
C PRO A 147 -4.91 -23.27 4.52
N HIS A 148 -5.32 -24.29 3.71
CA HIS A 148 -5.35 -24.17 2.25
C HIS A 148 -6.36 -23.11 1.77
N HIS A 149 -7.54 -23.01 2.39
CA HIS A 149 -8.51 -21.94 2.08
C HIS A 149 -7.93 -20.55 2.36
N ARG A 150 -7.15 -20.39 3.43
CA ARG A 150 -6.45 -19.14 3.74
C ARG A 150 -5.40 -18.78 2.68
N GLU A 151 -4.67 -19.78 2.18
CA GLU A 151 -3.71 -19.60 1.08
C GLU A 151 -4.41 -19.18 -0.20
N LEU A 152 -5.52 -19.84 -0.59
CA LEU A 152 -6.33 -19.48 -1.75
C LEU A 152 -6.87 -18.05 -1.63
N LEU A 153 -7.37 -17.67 -0.47
CA LEU A 153 -7.88 -16.32 -0.21
C LEU A 153 -6.77 -15.26 -0.35
N SER A 154 -5.61 -15.50 0.27
CA SER A 154 -4.44 -14.61 0.15
C SER A 154 -3.95 -14.52 -1.29
N MET A 155 -3.90 -15.64 -2.01
CA MET A 155 -3.51 -15.68 -3.42
C MET A 155 -4.49 -14.90 -4.28
N GLY A 156 -5.79 -15.12 -4.12
CA GLY A 156 -6.84 -14.51 -4.94
C GLY A 156 -7.02 -13.02 -4.68
N THR A 157 -6.95 -12.58 -3.42
CA THR A 157 -7.28 -11.18 -3.06
C THR A 157 -6.08 -10.23 -3.06
N ARG A 158 -4.85 -10.74 -3.00
CA ARG A 158 -3.63 -9.91 -2.89
C ARG A 158 -2.58 -10.25 -3.95
N LEU A 159 -2.11 -11.50 -4.01
CA LEU A 159 -0.92 -11.83 -4.80
C LEU A 159 -1.19 -11.88 -6.31
N ALA A 160 -2.27 -12.54 -6.74
CA ALA A 160 -2.62 -12.60 -8.17
C ALA A 160 -3.02 -11.23 -8.72
N PRO A 161 -3.90 -10.43 -8.07
CA PRO A 161 -4.20 -9.07 -8.50
C PRO A 161 -2.96 -8.18 -8.61
N TYR A 162 -2.05 -8.25 -7.63
CA TYR A 162 -0.77 -7.54 -7.70
C TYR A 162 0.05 -7.99 -8.91
N GLY A 163 0.16 -9.30 -9.16
CA GLY A 163 0.86 -9.84 -10.32
C GLY A 163 0.28 -9.32 -11.65
N ILE A 164 -1.04 -9.20 -11.74
CA ILE A 164 -1.77 -8.71 -12.93
C ILE A 164 -1.50 -7.21 -13.15
N VAL A 165 -1.56 -6.37 -12.09
CA VAL A 165 -1.39 -4.93 -12.22
C VAL A 165 0.08 -4.50 -12.31
N ARG A 166 1.01 -5.29 -11.82
CA ARG A 166 2.43 -4.95 -11.70
C ARG A 166 3.08 -4.39 -12.98
N PRO A 167 2.80 -4.91 -14.19
CA PRO A 167 3.37 -4.37 -15.44
C PRO A 167 2.95 -2.92 -15.74
N PHE A 168 1.85 -2.45 -15.12
CA PHE A 168 1.26 -1.13 -15.36
C PHE A 168 1.63 -0.10 -14.29
N ILE A 169 2.25 -0.52 -13.15
CA ILE A 169 2.58 0.40 -12.06
C ILE A 169 3.58 1.46 -12.54
N GLY A 170 3.19 2.73 -12.40
CA GLY A 170 3.98 3.87 -12.87
C GLY A 170 3.66 4.31 -14.30
N GLY A 171 2.70 3.67 -14.96
CA GLY A 171 2.12 4.04 -16.24
C GLY A 171 0.59 4.09 -16.16
N GLU A 172 -0.06 4.01 -17.30
CA GLU A 172 -1.51 3.92 -17.40
C GLU A 172 -1.98 2.50 -17.05
N VAL A 173 -2.91 2.36 -16.09
CA VAL A 173 -3.56 1.09 -15.74
C VAL A 173 -4.89 1.01 -16.48
N PRO A 174 -5.03 0.14 -17.52
CA PRO A 174 -6.27 0.00 -18.26
C PRO A 174 -7.43 -0.49 -17.39
N ALA A 175 -8.66 -0.02 -17.66
CA ALA A 175 -9.83 -0.36 -16.85
C ALA A 175 -10.15 -1.88 -16.83
N TRP A 176 -9.86 -2.60 -17.93
CA TRP A 176 -10.07 -4.04 -17.99
C TRP A 176 -9.24 -4.86 -16.99
N VAL A 177 -8.17 -4.28 -16.44
CA VAL A 177 -7.32 -4.93 -15.43
C VAL A 177 -8.11 -5.24 -14.16
N ASP A 178 -9.10 -4.40 -13.81
CA ASP A 178 -9.98 -4.61 -12.66
C ASP A 178 -10.82 -5.90 -12.82
N ASP A 179 -11.39 -6.09 -14.00
CA ASP A 179 -12.19 -7.29 -14.29
C ASP A 179 -11.31 -8.53 -14.37
N ALA A 180 -10.12 -8.44 -14.95
CA ALA A 180 -9.16 -9.54 -14.98
C ALA A 180 -8.71 -9.94 -13.56
N ALA A 181 -8.44 -8.97 -12.69
CA ALA A 181 -8.10 -9.21 -11.30
C ALA A 181 -9.24 -9.90 -10.53
N ALA A 182 -10.48 -9.40 -10.68
CA ALA A 182 -11.66 -9.97 -10.04
C ALA A 182 -11.96 -11.40 -10.53
N ALA A 183 -11.91 -11.64 -11.84
CA ALA A 183 -12.13 -12.97 -12.42
C ALA A 183 -11.07 -13.98 -11.93
N SER A 184 -9.80 -13.57 -11.90
CA SER A 184 -8.70 -14.37 -11.37
C SER A 184 -8.91 -14.72 -9.89
N ALA A 185 -9.30 -13.73 -9.07
CA ALA A 185 -9.55 -13.93 -7.65
C ALA A 185 -10.68 -14.93 -7.40
N GLN A 186 -11.79 -14.78 -8.09
CA GLN A 186 -12.93 -15.70 -7.97
C GLN A 186 -12.57 -17.12 -8.41
N ALA A 187 -11.82 -17.28 -9.51
CA ALA A 187 -11.36 -18.58 -9.97
C ALA A 187 -10.42 -19.27 -8.97
N ILE A 188 -9.47 -18.52 -8.40
CA ILE A 188 -8.51 -19.06 -7.43
C ILE A 188 -9.23 -19.45 -6.13
N VAL A 189 -10.06 -18.57 -5.58
CA VAL A 189 -10.78 -18.85 -4.32
C VAL A 189 -11.82 -19.95 -4.50
N GLY A 190 -12.40 -20.07 -5.70
CA GLY A 190 -13.34 -21.16 -6.06
C GLY A 190 -12.71 -22.56 -6.11
N LEU A 191 -11.38 -22.68 -6.12
CA LEU A 191 -10.71 -24.00 -6.00
C LEU A 191 -10.91 -24.65 -4.62
N GLY A 192 -11.39 -23.89 -3.65
CA GLY A 192 -11.73 -24.39 -2.31
C GLY A 192 -13.20 -24.80 -2.13
N ASP A 193 -14.05 -24.69 -3.16
CA ASP A 193 -15.49 -25.02 -3.10
C ASP A 193 -15.77 -26.51 -3.14
#